data_ef12d5329c28856cc1d9cfbd6cfad4b5
#
_entry.id   ef12d5329c28856cc1d9cfbd6cfad4b5
#
_cell.length_a   1.000
_cell.length_b   1.000
_cell.length_c   1.000
_cell.angle_alpha   90.00
_cell.angle_beta   90.00
_cell.angle_gamma   90.00
#
_symmetry.space_group_name_H-M   'P 1'
#
loop_
_entity.id
_entity.type
_entity.pdbx_description
1 polymer ?
#
loop_
_entity_poly.entity_id
_entity_poly.type
_entity_poly.pdbx_seq_one_letter_code
_entity_poly.pdbx_strand_id
1 'polypeptide(L)'
;MNAYSFLTRAAELWPSKVAVAARGESVTFGELLKRSEELKHALFETGIRPGMGLGLVAANGPEFLVGLFAGLASGAVVMPISENLRPQEVNRMLELVPLAGVLHEGSFSHDLPRSTETQRGRFSIAMRPREYHLKVAPGVPNAAVIRFTSGTTGSAKGVVLSHQTVFERTEASVEGLQLSQGDAVLWVLPMAYHFVVSILTYVRYGIAVVVPDGDSPEQLISSAQQHSPQMLYGAPAVVQSLINAPSGLSLPRSMRVVSTSSCLYPQHARTFEQRFGTSVEQLYGLFEVGLPLGSGLVSGGDGASVGRALPRYEVAILDPAGQSLPAGHMGSLAVRGPGMFDAYLAPYRPAADALLHGWFLTGDLAVQSYDGSITVKGREKSVINVAGNKVFPEEVEGVINSYPGIQASRVYGLEHTQSGEMVVAEAVPQQGASIDVTALATYLSEKLSRYKLPSALRLVDSIERTDSGKIRRVAQG
;
A
#
# COMPACT_ATOMS: atom_id res chain seq x y z
N MET A 1 15.95 15.31 14.85
CA MET A 1 14.81 15.72 14.01
C MET A 1 13.66 14.76 14.32
N ASN A 2 12.41 15.23 14.49
CA ASN A 2 11.24 14.38 14.80
C ASN A 2 10.13 14.70 13.77
N ALA A 3 9.54 13.69 13.13
CA ALA A 3 8.49 13.84 12.13
C ALA A 3 7.21 14.51 12.67
N TYR A 4 7.04 14.61 13.98
CA TYR A 4 6.00 15.46 14.59
C TYR A 4 6.11 16.92 14.15
N SER A 5 7.33 17.41 13.86
CA SER A 5 7.55 18.77 13.36
C SER A 5 6.84 19.06 12.03
N PHE A 6 6.40 18.07 11.28
CA PHE A 6 5.58 18.27 10.09
C PHE A 6 4.25 18.93 10.44
N LEU A 7 3.60 18.42 11.49
CA LEU A 7 2.33 18.98 11.95
C LEU A 7 2.50 20.34 12.63
N THR A 8 3.50 20.50 13.51
CA THR A 8 3.72 21.80 14.16
C THR A 8 3.99 22.89 13.13
N ARG A 9 4.82 22.61 12.13
CA ARG A 9 5.12 23.55 11.07
C ARG A 9 3.91 23.84 10.17
N ALA A 10 3.12 22.82 9.83
CA ALA A 10 1.91 22.99 9.04
C ALA A 10 0.87 23.85 9.79
N ALA A 11 0.70 23.63 11.09
CA ALA A 11 -0.21 24.41 11.92
C ALA A 11 0.26 25.87 12.12
N GLU A 12 1.56 26.12 12.15
CA GLU A 12 2.12 27.49 12.14
C GLU A 12 1.84 28.23 10.82
N LEU A 13 2.06 27.54 9.69
CA LEU A 13 1.94 28.14 8.36
C LEU A 13 0.49 28.24 7.88
N TRP A 14 -0.34 27.26 8.22
CA TRP A 14 -1.70 27.11 7.66
C TRP A 14 -2.74 26.72 8.72
N PRO A 15 -2.85 27.42 9.86
CA PRO A 15 -3.66 26.99 11.01
C PRO A 15 -5.14 26.77 10.67
N SER A 16 -5.70 27.57 9.77
CA SER A 16 -7.12 27.52 9.38
C SER A 16 -7.41 26.65 8.14
N LYS A 17 -6.38 26.12 7.46
CA LYS A 17 -6.60 25.23 6.31
C LYS A 17 -6.99 23.84 6.78
N VAL A 18 -7.87 23.18 6.00
CA VAL A 18 -8.26 21.79 6.24
C VAL A 18 -7.06 20.88 6.06
N ALA A 19 -6.79 20.07 7.07
CA ALA A 19 -5.80 18.98 7.01
C ALA A 19 -6.46 17.67 6.58
N VAL A 20 -7.66 17.39 7.09
CA VAL A 20 -8.41 16.18 6.76
C VAL A 20 -9.91 16.44 6.81
N ALA A 21 -10.65 15.90 5.83
CA ALA A 21 -12.09 15.88 5.78
C ALA A 21 -12.57 14.42 5.66
N ALA A 22 -13.47 14.01 6.55
CA ALA A 22 -14.02 12.67 6.60
C ALA A 22 -15.33 12.65 7.38
N ARG A 23 -16.31 11.84 6.98
CA ARG A 23 -17.56 11.60 7.72
C ARG A 23 -18.30 12.89 8.10
N GLY A 24 -18.35 13.85 7.18
CA GLY A 24 -18.99 15.16 7.40
C GLY A 24 -18.21 16.09 8.34
N GLU A 25 -17.07 15.70 8.89
CA GLU A 25 -16.18 16.50 9.73
C GLU A 25 -14.99 17.01 8.90
N SER A 26 -14.63 18.28 9.08
CA SER A 26 -13.39 18.84 8.55
C SER A 26 -12.54 19.36 9.70
N VAL A 27 -11.30 18.90 9.77
CA VAL A 27 -10.33 19.26 10.81
C VAL A 27 -9.21 20.07 10.19
N THR A 28 -8.95 21.24 10.72
CA THR A 28 -7.86 22.13 10.27
C THR A 28 -6.51 21.68 10.83
N PHE A 29 -5.40 22.21 10.27
CA PHE A 29 -4.06 21.92 10.82
C PHE A 29 -3.91 22.39 12.25
N GLY A 30 -4.50 23.56 12.61
CA GLY A 30 -4.48 24.07 13.99
C GLY A 30 -5.25 23.16 14.96
N GLU A 31 -6.43 22.69 14.56
CA GLU A 31 -7.23 21.75 15.38
C GLU A 31 -6.57 20.38 15.48
N LEU A 32 -5.97 19.87 14.39
CA LEU A 32 -5.24 18.63 14.39
C LEU A 32 -4.05 18.69 15.37
N LEU A 33 -3.30 19.80 15.36
CA LEU A 33 -2.22 20.02 16.33
C LEU A 33 -2.74 20.00 17.78
N LYS A 34 -3.80 20.77 18.06
CA LYS A 34 -4.40 20.85 19.40
C LYS A 34 -4.83 19.45 19.90
N ARG A 35 -5.60 18.71 19.09
CA ARG A 35 -6.06 17.36 19.47
C ARG A 35 -4.88 16.40 19.68
N SER A 36 -3.82 16.50 18.87
CA SER A 36 -2.62 15.67 18.99
C SER A 36 -1.82 15.98 20.27
N GLU A 37 -1.72 17.26 20.67
CA GLU A 37 -1.07 17.66 21.93
C GLU A 37 -1.87 17.18 23.16
N GLU A 38 -3.19 17.30 23.15
CA GLU A 38 -4.05 16.79 24.20
C GLU A 38 -3.88 15.29 24.39
N LEU A 39 -3.87 14.53 23.31
CA LEU A 39 -3.67 13.08 23.34
C LEU A 39 -2.24 12.70 23.73
N LYS A 40 -1.21 13.44 23.32
CA LYS A 40 0.17 13.26 23.79
C LYS A 40 0.29 13.35 25.30
N HIS A 41 -0.36 14.34 25.94
CA HIS A 41 -0.38 14.46 27.40
C HIS A 41 -1.02 13.21 28.03
N ALA A 42 -2.14 12.74 27.49
CA ALA A 42 -2.79 11.52 27.96
C ALA A 42 -1.89 10.27 27.82
N LEU A 43 -1.19 10.12 26.70
CA LEU A 43 -0.23 9.04 26.48
C LEU A 43 0.91 9.08 27.53
N PHE A 44 1.40 10.27 27.85
CA PHE A 44 2.43 10.43 28.88
C PHE A 44 1.92 10.05 30.28
N GLU A 45 0.70 10.45 30.65
CA GLU A 45 0.06 10.09 31.92
C GLU A 45 -0.14 8.58 32.08
N THR A 46 -0.46 7.86 30.98
CA THR A 46 -0.62 6.40 31.00
C THR A 46 0.71 5.65 31.03
N GLY A 47 1.84 6.33 30.87
CA GLY A 47 3.17 5.71 31.00
C GLY A 47 3.92 5.48 29.69
N ILE A 48 3.42 5.93 28.55
CA ILE A 48 4.16 5.90 27.28
C ILE A 48 5.38 6.83 27.38
N ARG A 49 6.54 6.35 26.97
CA ARG A 49 7.81 7.07 27.00
C ARG A 49 8.56 6.95 25.67
N PRO A 50 9.51 7.85 25.37
CA PRO A 50 10.29 7.80 24.14
C PRO A 50 10.95 6.45 23.88
N GLY A 51 10.83 5.96 22.64
CA GLY A 51 11.36 4.68 22.17
C GLY A 51 10.48 3.47 22.48
N MET A 52 9.42 3.59 23.28
CA MET A 52 8.44 2.52 23.48
C MET A 52 7.60 2.33 22.21
N GLY A 53 7.18 1.10 21.94
CA GLY A 53 6.26 0.79 20.85
C GLY A 53 4.80 1.15 21.23
N LEU A 54 4.13 1.86 20.34
CA LEU A 54 2.70 2.21 20.47
C LEU A 54 1.94 1.71 19.24
N GLY A 55 1.03 0.76 19.44
CA GLY A 55 0.07 0.37 18.40
C GLY A 55 -0.95 1.48 18.17
N LEU A 56 -1.35 1.70 16.93
CA LEU A 56 -2.41 2.64 16.57
C LEU A 56 -3.47 1.93 15.73
N VAL A 57 -4.69 1.83 16.24
CA VAL A 57 -5.87 1.29 15.55
C VAL A 57 -6.89 2.40 15.41
N ALA A 58 -7.08 2.90 14.22
CA ALA A 58 -8.08 3.91 13.91
C ALA A 58 -8.50 3.79 12.45
N ALA A 59 -9.77 4.11 12.18
CA ALA A 59 -10.26 4.21 10.82
C ALA A 59 -9.59 5.35 10.04
N ASN A 60 -9.66 5.29 8.72
CA ASN A 60 -9.23 6.42 7.90
C ASN A 60 -9.96 7.69 8.33
N GLY A 61 -9.21 8.75 8.64
CA GLY A 61 -9.81 10.01 9.05
C GLY A 61 -8.99 10.79 10.07
N PRO A 62 -9.62 11.79 10.73
CA PRO A 62 -8.95 12.67 11.69
C PRO A 62 -8.31 11.90 12.84
N GLU A 63 -8.96 10.88 13.37
CA GLU A 63 -8.46 10.11 14.52
C GLU A 63 -7.16 9.36 14.19
N PHE A 64 -7.03 8.80 12.98
CA PHE A 64 -5.77 8.21 12.56
C PHE A 64 -4.61 9.23 12.60
N LEU A 65 -4.84 10.45 12.09
CA LEU A 65 -3.83 11.52 12.10
C LEU A 65 -3.53 11.97 13.53
N VAL A 66 -4.56 12.21 14.34
CA VAL A 66 -4.40 12.61 15.75
C VAL A 66 -3.57 11.57 16.51
N GLY A 67 -3.91 10.28 16.40
CA GLY A 67 -3.19 9.20 17.07
C GLY A 67 -1.75 9.05 16.59
N LEU A 68 -1.52 9.15 15.27
CA LEU A 68 -0.18 9.08 14.67
C LEU A 68 0.71 10.22 15.19
N PHE A 69 0.23 11.46 15.12
CA PHE A 69 1.03 12.63 15.54
C PHE A 69 1.18 12.71 17.06
N ALA A 70 0.19 12.31 17.86
CA ALA A 70 0.34 12.20 19.31
C ALA A 70 1.40 11.18 19.71
N GLY A 71 1.43 10.01 19.05
CA GLY A 71 2.45 8.99 19.25
C GLY A 71 3.84 9.50 18.89
N LEU A 72 4.02 10.12 17.72
CA LEU A 72 5.28 10.74 17.30
C LEU A 72 5.73 11.87 18.25
N ALA A 73 4.79 12.70 18.72
CA ALA A 73 5.05 13.78 19.68
C ALA A 73 5.49 13.25 21.05
N SER A 74 5.01 12.07 21.45
CA SER A 74 5.43 11.39 22.69
C SER A 74 6.82 10.74 22.56
N GLY A 75 7.42 10.74 21.37
CA GLY A 75 8.66 10.02 21.07
C GLY A 75 8.47 8.50 21.00
N ALA A 76 7.24 8.00 20.99
CA ALA A 76 6.96 6.60 20.79
C ALA A 76 7.24 6.17 19.35
N VAL A 77 7.55 4.88 19.17
CA VAL A 77 7.64 4.26 17.85
C VAL A 77 6.24 3.77 17.49
N VAL A 78 5.59 4.44 16.55
CA VAL A 78 4.18 4.16 16.21
C VAL A 78 4.09 2.99 15.23
N MET A 79 3.25 2.01 15.55
CA MET A 79 2.93 0.89 14.68
C MET A 79 1.43 0.95 14.31
N PRO A 80 1.06 1.52 13.15
CA PRO A 80 -0.31 1.46 12.70
C PRO A 80 -0.74 0.01 12.43
N ILE A 81 -1.91 -0.33 12.93
CA ILE A 81 -2.55 -1.64 12.81
C ILE A 81 -3.89 -1.39 12.12
N SER A 82 -4.16 -2.09 11.03
CA SER A 82 -5.44 -1.95 10.35
C SER A 82 -6.58 -2.54 11.19
N GLU A 83 -7.71 -1.84 11.23
CA GLU A 83 -8.92 -2.29 11.91
C GLU A 83 -9.55 -3.54 11.26
N ASN A 84 -9.21 -3.81 9.99
CA ASN A 84 -9.72 -4.95 9.23
C ASN A 84 -8.94 -6.25 9.45
N LEU A 85 -7.82 -6.21 10.21
CA LEU A 85 -7.06 -7.42 10.51
C LEU A 85 -7.85 -8.37 11.41
N ARG A 86 -7.73 -9.66 11.12
CA ARG A 86 -8.32 -10.70 11.98
C ARG A 86 -7.57 -10.77 13.33
N PRO A 87 -8.25 -11.13 14.43
CA PRO A 87 -7.64 -11.24 15.76
C PRO A 87 -6.33 -12.04 15.77
N GLN A 88 -6.28 -13.15 15.05
CA GLN A 88 -5.08 -13.99 14.97
C GLN A 88 -3.89 -13.29 14.31
N GLU A 89 -4.13 -12.45 13.30
CA GLU A 89 -3.09 -11.68 12.61
C GLU A 89 -2.53 -10.60 13.56
N VAL A 90 -3.39 -9.91 14.28
CA VAL A 90 -2.98 -8.90 15.27
C VAL A 90 -2.22 -9.55 16.43
N ASN A 91 -2.71 -10.66 17.00
CA ASN A 91 -2.02 -11.37 18.08
C ASN A 91 -0.61 -11.79 17.67
N ARG A 92 -0.45 -12.32 16.46
CA ARG A 92 0.87 -12.66 15.91
C ARG A 92 1.80 -11.44 15.80
N MET A 93 1.27 -10.29 15.41
CA MET A 93 2.05 -9.05 15.37
C MET A 93 2.47 -8.60 16.78
N LEU A 94 1.56 -8.70 17.75
CA LEU A 94 1.81 -8.33 19.16
C LEU A 94 2.79 -9.28 19.87
N GLU A 95 2.89 -10.53 19.43
CA GLU A 95 3.92 -11.48 19.89
C GLU A 95 5.32 -11.13 19.36
N LEU A 96 5.39 -10.63 18.13
CA LEU A 96 6.65 -10.29 17.46
C LEU A 96 7.18 -8.91 17.86
N VAL A 97 6.29 -7.99 18.28
CA VAL A 97 6.65 -6.60 18.63
C VAL A 97 6.26 -6.31 20.07
N PRO A 98 7.22 -5.97 20.95
CA PRO A 98 6.94 -5.61 22.32
C PRO A 98 6.33 -4.19 22.40
N LEU A 99 5.06 -4.05 22.00
CA LEU A 99 4.34 -2.79 22.18
C LEU A 99 4.06 -2.56 23.66
N ALA A 100 4.29 -1.33 24.16
CA ALA A 100 3.95 -0.93 25.51
C ALA A 100 2.44 -0.71 25.69
N GLY A 101 1.75 -0.35 24.64
CA GLY A 101 0.31 -0.17 24.63
C GLY A 101 -0.27 -0.07 23.24
N VAL A 102 -1.59 -0.07 23.15
CA VAL A 102 -2.36 0.14 21.93
C VAL A 102 -3.32 1.30 22.15
N LEU A 103 -3.23 2.28 21.29
CA LEU A 103 -4.17 3.39 21.15
C LEU A 103 -5.20 2.99 20.11
N HIS A 104 -6.49 2.99 20.45
CA HIS A 104 -7.53 2.59 19.52
C HIS A 104 -8.76 3.51 19.59
N GLU A 105 -9.38 3.72 18.44
CA GLU A 105 -10.68 4.35 18.28
C GLU A 105 -11.76 3.25 18.38
N GLY A 106 -12.83 3.48 19.15
CA GLY A 106 -13.91 2.51 19.29
C GLY A 106 -13.50 1.22 20.02
N SER A 107 -14.15 0.11 19.70
CA SER A 107 -13.88 -1.19 20.33
C SER A 107 -12.70 -1.88 19.69
N PHE A 108 -11.68 -2.17 20.47
CA PHE A 108 -10.58 -3.04 20.07
C PHE A 108 -10.82 -4.43 20.70
N SER A 109 -11.34 -5.36 19.89
CA SER A 109 -11.78 -6.69 20.36
C SER A 109 -10.64 -7.70 20.57
N HIS A 110 -9.43 -7.23 20.83
CA HIS A 110 -8.27 -8.10 20.99
C HIS A 110 -7.89 -8.15 22.47
N ASP A 111 -7.85 -9.34 23.02
CA ASP A 111 -7.34 -9.59 24.36
C ASP A 111 -5.85 -9.23 24.40
N LEU A 112 -5.57 -8.01 24.85
CA LEU A 112 -4.23 -7.69 25.35
C LEU A 112 -4.14 -8.25 26.77
N PRO A 113 -3.49 -9.40 27.01
CA PRO A 113 -3.48 -10.03 28.31
C PRO A 113 -2.95 -9.06 29.38
N ARG A 114 -3.70 -8.90 30.49
CA ARG A 114 -3.35 -8.04 31.63
C ARG A 114 -3.21 -6.55 31.30
N SER A 115 -3.84 -6.04 30.24
CA SER A 115 -3.84 -4.60 29.96
C SER A 115 -4.76 -3.84 30.92
N THR A 116 -4.39 -2.57 31.17
CA THR A 116 -5.28 -1.59 31.81
C THR A 116 -5.76 -0.61 30.74
N GLU A 117 -7.07 -0.37 30.68
CA GLU A 117 -7.66 0.50 29.69
C GLU A 117 -8.03 1.86 30.29
N THR A 118 -7.72 2.93 29.56
CA THR A 118 -8.03 4.31 29.97
C THR A 118 -8.68 5.04 28.80
N GLN A 119 -9.93 5.50 28.99
CA GLN A 119 -10.64 6.29 27.99
C GLN A 119 -10.13 7.74 27.95
N ARG A 120 -9.93 8.28 26.73
CA ARG A 120 -9.54 9.67 26.49
C ARG A 120 -10.22 10.19 25.22
N GLY A 121 -11.32 10.91 25.37
CA GLY A 121 -12.12 11.38 24.24
C GLY A 121 -12.63 10.23 23.37
N ARG A 122 -12.29 10.25 22.09
CA ARG A 122 -12.62 9.19 21.13
C ARG A 122 -11.70 7.98 21.20
N PHE A 123 -10.61 8.06 21.98
CA PHE A 123 -9.62 6.98 22.09
C PHE A 123 -9.71 6.23 23.41
N SER A 124 -9.39 4.97 23.35
CA SER A 124 -8.99 4.16 24.50
C SER A 124 -7.51 3.82 24.38
N ILE A 125 -6.82 3.82 25.51
CA ILE A 125 -5.41 3.46 25.61
C ILE A 125 -5.31 2.18 26.45
N ALA A 126 -5.01 1.08 25.79
CA ALA A 126 -4.80 -0.22 26.43
C ALA A 126 -3.31 -0.40 26.72
N MET A 127 -2.89 -0.23 27.98
CA MET A 127 -1.49 -0.38 28.41
C MET A 127 -1.18 -1.81 28.80
N ARG A 128 -0.09 -2.35 28.29
CA ARG A 128 0.43 -3.68 28.66
C ARG A 128 1.25 -3.62 29.96
N PRO A 129 1.49 -4.76 30.65
CA PRO A 129 2.36 -4.83 31.83
C PRO A 129 3.75 -4.25 31.59
N ARG A 130 4.45 -3.83 32.68
CA ARG A 130 5.74 -3.12 32.62
C ARG A 130 6.84 -3.89 31.88
N GLU A 131 6.79 -5.21 31.82
CA GLU A 131 7.74 -6.02 31.05
C GLU A 131 7.75 -5.70 29.55
N TYR A 132 6.69 -5.11 29.01
CA TYR A 132 6.57 -4.64 27.63
C TYR A 132 6.98 -3.18 27.44
N HIS A 133 7.29 -2.45 28.52
CA HIS A 133 7.69 -1.04 28.45
C HIS A 133 9.17 -0.89 28.07
N LEU A 134 9.58 -1.53 26.99
CA LEU A 134 10.94 -1.55 26.47
C LEU A 134 11.07 -0.68 25.21
N LYS A 135 12.28 -0.33 24.86
CA LYS A 135 12.56 0.23 23.54
C LYS A 135 12.31 -0.84 22.48
N VAL A 136 11.38 -0.56 21.56
CA VAL A 136 10.91 -1.55 20.57
C VAL A 136 11.92 -1.82 19.46
N ALA A 137 12.74 -0.84 19.09
CA ALA A 137 13.73 -0.95 18.04
C ALA A 137 15.09 -0.37 18.52
N PRO A 138 15.75 -1.00 19.53
CA PRO A 138 16.95 -0.43 20.15
C PRO A 138 18.14 -0.30 19.19
N GLY A 139 18.19 -1.10 18.11
CA GLY A 139 19.22 -1.04 17.08
C GLY A 139 19.01 0.07 16.03
N VAL A 140 17.88 0.80 16.06
CA VAL A 140 17.58 1.91 15.15
C VAL A 140 17.50 3.20 15.94
N PRO A 141 18.51 4.06 15.90
CA PRO A 141 18.47 5.36 16.57
C PRO A 141 17.30 6.22 16.07
N ASN A 142 16.53 6.80 17.01
CA ASN A 142 15.38 7.66 16.68
C ASN A 142 14.35 6.97 15.76
N ALA A 143 14.07 5.69 16.01
CA ALA A 143 12.98 4.99 15.31
C ALA A 143 11.67 5.78 15.46
N ALA A 144 10.95 5.94 14.37
CA ALA A 144 9.69 6.70 14.32
C ALA A 144 8.48 5.80 14.15
N VAL A 145 8.56 4.87 13.21
CA VAL A 145 7.44 4.01 12.85
C VAL A 145 7.88 2.58 12.55
N ILE A 146 6.98 1.65 12.79
CA ILE A 146 7.09 0.25 12.38
C ILE A 146 5.88 -0.07 11.53
N ARG A 147 6.10 -0.83 10.45
CA ARG A 147 5.02 -1.43 9.69
C ARG A 147 5.28 -2.90 9.46
N PHE A 148 4.29 -3.73 9.76
CA PHE A 148 4.32 -5.11 9.33
C PHE A 148 3.95 -5.23 7.86
N THR A 149 4.82 -5.88 7.09
CA THR A 149 4.49 -6.29 5.73
C THR A 149 3.95 -7.71 5.80
N SER A 150 2.78 -7.94 5.22
CA SER A 150 2.29 -9.29 4.96
C SER A 150 3.21 -9.91 3.91
N GLY A 151 4.29 -10.54 4.36
CA GLY A 151 5.19 -11.27 3.45
C GLY A 151 4.36 -12.30 2.69
N THR A 152 4.34 -12.24 1.37
CA THR A 152 3.75 -13.26 0.49
C THR A 152 4.39 -14.64 0.72
N THR A 153 5.43 -14.73 1.56
CA THR A 153 6.26 -15.89 1.89
C THR A 153 6.04 -16.45 3.29
N GLY A 154 4.96 -16.07 3.97
CA GLY A 154 4.56 -16.68 5.26
C GLY A 154 5.23 -16.11 6.52
N SER A 155 6.35 -15.38 6.46
CA SER A 155 6.92 -14.67 7.60
C SER A 155 6.67 -13.16 7.50
N ALA A 156 5.76 -12.65 8.33
CA ALA A 156 5.56 -11.22 8.48
C ALA A 156 6.84 -10.55 9.03
N LYS A 157 7.31 -9.47 8.38
CA LYS A 157 8.48 -8.72 8.80
C LYS A 157 8.06 -7.33 9.26
N GLY A 158 8.50 -6.92 10.43
CA GLY A 158 8.37 -5.53 10.87
C GLY A 158 9.46 -4.69 10.20
N VAL A 159 9.07 -3.72 9.39
CA VAL A 159 10.00 -2.74 8.78
C VAL A 159 10.04 -1.51 9.65
N VAL A 160 11.25 -1.11 10.08
CA VAL A 160 11.47 0.05 10.95
C VAL A 160 11.98 1.23 10.12
N LEU A 161 11.39 2.39 10.33
CA LEU A 161 11.85 3.66 9.77
C LEU A 161 12.19 4.62 10.91
N SER A 162 13.38 5.23 10.82
CA SER A 162 13.77 6.34 11.68
C SER A 162 13.07 7.64 11.28
N HIS A 163 13.10 8.64 12.15
CA HIS A 163 12.63 9.97 11.80
C HIS A 163 13.39 10.55 10.59
N GLN A 164 14.70 10.31 10.50
CA GLN A 164 15.51 10.76 9.36
C GLN A 164 14.99 10.15 8.06
N THR A 165 14.81 8.83 8.04
CA THR A 165 14.25 8.10 6.90
C THR A 165 12.87 8.65 6.49
N VAL A 166 12.00 8.96 7.45
CA VAL A 166 10.69 9.58 7.18
C VAL A 166 10.85 10.96 6.53
N PHE A 167 11.79 11.79 6.98
CA PHE A 167 12.06 13.10 6.37
C PHE A 167 12.50 12.99 4.92
N GLU A 168 13.48 12.15 4.62
CA GLU A 168 14.01 11.93 3.27
C GLU A 168 12.93 11.38 2.33
N ARG A 169 12.14 10.44 2.83
CA ARG A 169 11.06 9.80 2.07
C ARG A 169 9.93 10.75 1.72
N THR A 170 9.49 11.59 2.67
CA THR A 170 8.43 12.56 2.40
C THR A 170 8.87 13.65 1.43
N GLU A 171 10.15 14.02 1.44
CA GLU A 171 10.73 14.97 0.49
C GLU A 171 10.79 14.39 -0.93
N ALA A 172 11.25 13.15 -1.08
CA ALA A 172 11.24 12.48 -2.38
C ALA A 172 9.81 12.20 -2.90
N SER A 173 8.87 11.90 -1.98
CA SER A 173 7.49 11.58 -2.36
C SER A 173 6.75 12.78 -2.91
N VAL A 174 6.88 13.98 -2.33
CA VAL A 174 6.18 15.18 -2.84
C VAL A 174 6.64 15.56 -4.23
N GLU A 175 7.96 15.44 -4.51
CA GLU A 175 8.51 15.65 -5.85
C GLU A 175 7.93 14.65 -6.86
N GLY A 176 7.87 13.36 -6.48
CA GLY A 176 7.34 12.30 -7.33
C GLY A 176 5.84 12.39 -7.57
N LEU A 177 5.08 12.80 -6.55
CA LEU A 177 3.62 12.96 -6.63
C LEU A 177 3.21 14.26 -7.35
N GLN A 178 4.13 15.23 -7.49
CA GLN A 178 3.86 16.54 -8.11
C GLN A 178 2.66 17.24 -7.46
N LEU A 179 2.61 17.22 -6.14
CA LEU A 179 1.60 17.91 -5.34
C LEU A 179 2.18 19.18 -4.73
N SER A 180 1.32 20.15 -4.55
CA SER A 180 1.66 21.47 -4.04
C SER A 180 0.81 21.84 -2.84
N GLN A 181 1.26 22.83 -2.09
CA GLN A 181 0.54 23.38 -0.97
C GLN A 181 -0.85 23.88 -1.39
N GLY A 182 -1.89 23.45 -0.67
CA GLY A 182 -3.28 23.78 -0.94
C GLY A 182 -4.01 22.77 -1.83
N ASP A 183 -3.28 21.80 -2.40
CA ASP A 183 -3.92 20.65 -3.07
C ASP A 183 -4.72 19.80 -2.07
N ALA A 184 -5.65 19.02 -2.60
CA ALA A 184 -6.38 18.03 -1.86
C ALA A 184 -6.29 16.66 -2.57
N VAL A 185 -6.23 15.58 -1.78
CA VAL A 185 -6.17 14.21 -2.29
C VAL A 185 -7.38 13.43 -1.80
N LEU A 186 -8.16 12.88 -2.74
CA LEU A 186 -9.21 11.91 -2.43
C LEU A 186 -8.54 10.57 -2.10
N TRP A 187 -8.62 10.19 -0.83
CA TRP A 187 -7.87 9.08 -0.25
C TRP A 187 -8.77 7.88 0.06
N VAL A 188 -8.50 6.74 -0.54
CA VAL A 188 -9.33 5.52 -0.41
C VAL A 188 -8.56 4.29 0.06
N LEU A 189 -7.23 4.39 0.24
CA LEU A 189 -6.43 3.27 0.73
C LEU A 189 -6.41 3.24 2.26
N PRO A 190 -6.22 2.07 2.90
CA PRO A 190 -6.05 2.02 4.34
C PRO A 190 -4.81 2.84 4.79
N MET A 191 -5.01 3.86 5.62
CA MET A 191 -3.93 4.74 6.10
C MET A 191 -2.84 3.94 6.82
N ALA A 192 -3.21 2.90 7.56
CA ALA A 192 -2.26 2.04 8.28
C ALA A 192 -1.16 1.43 7.40
N TYR A 193 -1.37 1.30 6.08
CA TYR A 193 -0.39 0.73 5.16
C TYR A 193 0.33 1.76 4.30
N HIS A 194 -0.24 2.94 4.10
CA HIS A 194 0.25 3.90 3.10
C HIS A 194 0.61 5.28 3.68
N PHE A 195 0.78 5.40 4.99
CA PHE A 195 0.83 6.70 5.68
C PHE A 195 2.14 7.49 5.49
N VAL A 196 3.29 6.85 5.25
CA VAL A 196 4.58 7.56 5.22
C VAL A 196 4.77 8.38 3.96
N VAL A 197 4.58 7.75 2.78
CA VAL A 197 4.76 8.41 1.47
C VAL A 197 3.57 9.26 1.04
N SER A 198 2.51 9.30 1.86
CA SER A 198 1.25 9.97 1.60
C SER A 198 0.86 10.85 2.78
N ILE A 199 0.20 10.33 3.80
CA ILE A 199 -0.38 11.10 4.92
C ILE A 199 0.66 12.02 5.59
N LEU A 200 1.85 11.50 5.94
CA LEU A 200 2.92 12.32 6.50
C LEU A 200 3.45 13.36 5.49
N THR A 201 3.53 12.99 4.21
CA THR A 201 3.88 13.91 3.12
C THR A 201 2.84 15.01 3.00
N TYR A 202 1.55 14.65 2.97
CA TYR A 202 0.47 15.62 2.81
C TYR A 202 0.46 16.63 3.95
N VAL A 203 0.55 16.18 5.20
CA VAL A 203 0.61 17.09 6.36
C VAL A 203 1.85 17.97 6.27
N ARG A 204 3.03 17.43 5.94
CA ARG A 204 4.28 18.20 5.82
C ARG A 204 4.18 19.36 4.85
N TYR A 205 3.45 19.19 3.75
CA TYR A 205 3.38 20.16 2.65
C TYR A 205 2.04 20.90 2.54
N GLY A 206 1.18 20.81 3.56
CA GLY A 206 -0.08 21.56 3.61
C GLY A 206 -1.11 21.11 2.57
N ILE A 207 -1.12 19.80 2.28
CA ILE A 207 -2.03 19.12 1.35
C ILE A 207 -3.17 18.49 2.16
N ALA A 208 -4.41 18.74 1.76
CA ALA A 208 -5.59 18.19 2.44
C ALA A 208 -5.83 16.72 2.07
N VAL A 209 -6.30 15.94 3.04
CA VAL A 209 -6.75 14.56 2.82
C VAL A 209 -8.28 14.53 2.86
N VAL A 210 -8.91 14.08 1.80
CA VAL A 210 -10.36 13.87 1.73
C VAL A 210 -10.63 12.38 1.75
N VAL A 211 -11.29 11.90 2.79
CA VAL A 211 -11.72 10.51 2.92
C VAL A 211 -13.21 10.46 2.56
N PRO A 212 -13.62 9.70 1.53
CA PRO A 212 -15.02 9.60 1.16
C PRO A 212 -15.83 8.87 2.23
N ASP A 213 -17.14 9.12 2.28
CA ASP A 213 -18.06 8.49 3.25
C ASP A 213 -18.31 6.99 2.98
N GLY A 214 -17.75 6.48 1.91
CA GLY A 214 -17.80 5.07 1.51
C GLY A 214 -17.00 4.84 0.24
N ASP A 215 -16.98 3.59 -0.22
CA ASP A 215 -16.17 3.10 -1.34
C ASP A 215 -16.99 2.79 -2.61
N SER A 216 -18.30 3.06 -2.60
CA SER A 216 -19.10 2.94 -3.81
C SER A 216 -18.71 4.00 -4.86
N PRO A 217 -18.82 3.70 -6.16
CA PRO A 217 -18.49 4.66 -7.21
C PRO A 217 -19.21 6.01 -7.06
N GLU A 218 -20.47 5.97 -6.65
CA GLU A 218 -21.32 7.16 -6.45
C GLU A 218 -20.77 8.04 -5.31
N GLN A 219 -20.38 7.43 -4.19
CA GLN A 219 -19.80 8.13 -3.04
C GLN A 219 -18.44 8.73 -3.38
N LEU A 220 -17.59 7.99 -4.10
CA LEU A 220 -16.30 8.47 -4.57
C LEU A 220 -16.46 9.70 -5.50
N ILE A 221 -17.36 9.62 -6.46
CA ILE A 221 -17.62 10.70 -7.41
C ILE A 221 -18.25 11.90 -6.69
N SER A 222 -19.21 11.67 -5.79
CA SER A 222 -19.82 12.74 -4.97
C SER A 222 -18.76 13.48 -4.15
N SER A 223 -17.89 12.75 -3.47
CA SER A 223 -16.78 13.35 -2.70
C SER A 223 -15.80 14.11 -3.61
N ALA A 224 -15.51 13.59 -4.79
CA ALA A 224 -14.66 14.28 -5.77
C ALA A 224 -15.30 15.59 -6.27
N GLN A 225 -16.60 15.60 -6.49
CA GLN A 225 -17.34 16.79 -6.92
C GLN A 225 -17.45 17.85 -5.80
N GLN A 226 -17.70 17.39 -4.56
CA GLN A 226 -17.86 18.26 -3.40
C GLN A 226 -16.55 18.96 -3.00
N HIS A 227 -15.44 18.21 -3.00
CA HIS A 227 -14.16 18.72 -2.49
C HIS A 227 -13.16 19.12 -3.57
N SER A 228 -13.48 18.85 -4.86
CA SER A 228 -12.63 19.20 -6.02
C SER A 228 -11.14 18.84 -5.82
N PRO A 229 -10.79 17.61 -5.42
CA PRO A 229 -9.41 17.21 -5.17
C PRO A 229 -8.60 17.21 -6.47
N GLN A 230 -7.31 17.50 -6.37
CA GLN A 230 -6.38 17.46 -7.50
C GLN A 230 -6.00 16.02 -7.88
N MET A 231 -6.13 15.09 -6.95
CA MET A 231 -5.75 13.70 -7.17
C MET A 231 -6.67 12.72 -6.43
N LEU A 232 -7.06 11.64 -7.11
CA LEU A 232 -7.56 10.41 -6.48
C LEU A 232 -6.40 9.44 -6.36
N TYR A 233 -6.14 8.94 -5.16
CA TYR A 233 -5.07 7.98 -4.88
C TYR A 233 -5.66 6.66 -4.39
N GLY A 234 -5.63 5.61 -5.23
CA GLY A 234 -6.32 4.36 -4.96
C GLY A 234 -5.61 3.11 -5.49
N ALA A 235 -6.26 1.96 -5.31
CA ALA A 235 -5.84 0.69 -5.87
C ALA A 235 -6.54 0.41 -7.22
N PRO A 236 -6.07 -0.56 -8.04
CA PRO A 236 -6.77 -0.97 -9.26
C PRO A 236 -8.25 -1.32 -9.07
N ALA A 237 -8.62 -1.84 -7.89
CA ALA A 237 -10.01 -2.13 -7.57
C ALA A 237 -10.91 -0.87 -7.61
N VAL A 238 -10.39 0.29 -7.20
CA VAL A 238 -11.10 1.58 -7.26
C VAL A 238 -11.30 1.99 -8.71
N VAL A 239 -10.28 1.85 -9.55
CA VAL A 239 -10.38 2.12 -11.01
C VAL A 239 -11.44 1.22 -11.64
N GLN A 240 -11.45 -0.07 -11.29
CA GLN A 240 -12.44 -1.03 -11.79
C GLN A 240 -13.86 -0.71 -11.29
N SER A 241 -14.01 -0.31 -10.02
CA SER A 241 -15.29 0.12 -9.46
C SER A 241 -15.83 1.34 -10.23
N LEU A 242 -15.00 2.33 -10.49
CA LEU A 242 -15.38 3.52 -11.27
C LEU A 242 -15.74 3.18 -12.73
N ILE A 243 -15.03 2.26 -13.38
CA ILE A 243 -15.37 1.75 -14.71
C ILE A 243 -16.78 1.17 -14.74
N ASN A 244 -17.19 0.49 -13.69
CA ASN A 244 -18.49 -0.18 -13.58
C ASN A 244 -19.60 0.72 -12.98
N ALA A 245 -19.31 1.98 -12.67
CA ALA A 245 -20.29 2.93 -12.14
C ALA A 245 -21.46 3.14 -13.13
N PRO A 246 -22.65 3.54 -12.67
CA PRO A 246 -23.78 3.91 -13.55
C PRO A 246 -23.37 4.96 -14.60
N SER A 247 -23.99 4.89 -15.79
CA SER A 247 -23.79 5.90 -16.84
C SER A 247 -24.27 7.26 -16.38
N GLY A 248 -23.59 8.34 -16.82
CA GLY A 248 -23.93 9.71 -16.48
C GLY A 248 -23.14 10.28 -15.29
N LEU A 249 -22.43 9.47 -14.53
CA LEU A 249 -21.49 9.94 -13.50
C LEU A 249 -20.18 10.39 -14.12
N SER A 250 -19.64 11.52 -13.68
CA SER A 250 -18.40 12.10 -14.19
C SER A 250 -17.45 12.52 -13.07
N LEU A 251 -16.16 12.36 -13.30
CA LEU A 251 -15.11 12.89 -12.45
C LEU A 251 -14.75 14.33 -12.85
N PRO A 252 -14.24 15.15 -11.90
CA PRO A 252 -13.68 16.45 -12.23
C PRO A 252 -12.55 16.31 -13.27
N ARG A 253 -12.62 17.06 -14.37
CA ARG A 253 -11.65 16.94 -15.49
C ARG A 253 -10.20 17.24 -15.13
N SER A 254 -9.98 18.07 -14.10
CA SER A 254 -8.65 18.43 -13.60
C SER A 254 -8.07 17.42 -12.61
N MET A 255 -8.85 16.42 -12.19
CA MET A 255 -8.42 15.46 -11.19
C MET A 255 -7.57 14.36 -11.83
N ARG A 256 -6.36 14.21 -11.35
CA ARG A 256 -5.47 13.09 -11.67
C ARG A 256 -5.98 11.82 -10.99
N VAL A 257 -5.83 10.69 -11.62
CA VAL A 257 -6.17 9.38 -11.03
C VAL A 257 -4.92 8.53 -10.96
N VAL A 258 -4.55 8.17 -9.75
CA VAL A 258 -3.32 7.41 -9.46
C VAL A 258 -3.68 6.05 -8.91
N SER A 259 -3.18 5.00 -9.56
CA SER A 259 -3.29 3.60 -9.14
C SER A 259 -1.98 3.09 -8.56
N THR A 260 -2.05 2.40 -7.42
CA THR A 260 -0.89 1.83 -6.73
C THR A 260 -1.22 0.49 -6.06
N SER A 261 -0.30 -0.06 -5.28
CA SER A 261 -0.41 -1.29 -4.48
C SER A 261 -0.36 -2.60 -5.26
N SER A 262 -0.93 -2.67 -6.44
CA SER A 262 -0.92 -3.85 -7.32
C SER A 262 -0.95 -3.43 -8.79
N CYS A 263 -0.76 -4.38 -9.69
CA CYS A 263 -0.78 -4.14 -11.12
C CYS A 263 -2.17 -3.66 -11.58
N LEU A 264 -2.23 -2.57 -12.33
CA LEU A 264 -3.40 -2.16 -13.10
C LEU A 264 -3.29 -2.78 -14.49
N TYR A 265 -4.28 -3.59 -14.87
CA TYR A 265 -4.28 -4.20 -16.20
C TYR A 265 -4.51 -3.18 -17.32
N PRO A 266 -3.80 -3.29 -18.46
CA PRO A 266 -3.89 -2.33 -19.55
C PRO A 266 -5.31 -2.08 -20.06
N GLN A 267 -6.14 -3.12 -20.12
CA GLN A 267 -7.55 -2.98 -20.54
C GLN A 267 -8.35 -2.09 -19.59
N HIS A 268 -8.13 -2.18 -18.28
CA HIS A 268 -8.83 -1.33 -17.29
C HIS A 268 -8.38 0.12 -17.43
N ALA A 269 -7.10 0.36 -17.65
CA ALA A 269 -6.59 1.72 -17.90
C ALA A 269 -7.23 2.33 -19.15
N ARG A 270 -7.28 1.58 -20.27
CA ARG A 270 -7.93 2.04 -21.51
C ARG A 270 -9.42 2.27 -21.36
N THR A 271 -10.14 1.35 -20.71
CA THR A 271 -11.60 1.50 -20.50
C THR A 271 -11.90 2.69 -19.60
N PHE A 272 -11.08 2.93 -18.57
CA PHE A 272 -11.19 4.10 -17.72
C PHE A 272 -11.01 5.40 -18.51
N GLU A 273 -9.96 5.46 -19.33
CA GLU A 273 -9.67 6.64 -20.17
C GLU A 273 -10.80 6.91 -21.17
N GLN A 274 -11.31 5.87 -21.85
CA GLN A 274 -12.45 5.99 -22.75
C GLN A 274 -13.70 6.53 -22.06
N ARG A 275 -13.93 6.12 -20.80
CA ARG A 275 -15.12 6.52 -20.04
C ARG A 275 -15.02 7.93 -19.47
N PHE A 276 -13.89 8.29 -18.87
CA PHE A 276 -13.73 9.52 -18.09
C PHE A 276 -12.89 10.59 -18.80
N GLY A 277 -12.25 10.26 -19.92
CA GLY A 277 -11.38 11.18 -20.67
C GLY A 277 -10.09 11.55 -19.92
N THR A 278 -9.70 10.75 -18.92
CA THR A 278 -8.50 10.96 -18.09
C THR A 278 -7.75 9.63 -18.02
N SER A 279 -6.45 9.66 -18.27
CA SER A 279 -5.59 8.48 -18.12
C SER A 279 -5.30 8.18 -16.63
N VAL A 280 -5.05 6.91 -16.33
CA VAL A 280 -4.67 6.48 -14.97
C VAL A 280 -3.16 6.41 -14.88
N GLU A 281 -2.58 7.17 -13.96
CA GLU A 281 -1.17 7.09 -13.63
C GLU A 281 -0.91 5.88 -12.72
N GLN A 282 0.22 5.22 -12.88
CA GLN A 282 0.64 4.13 -12.00
C GLN A 282 1.83 4.53 -11.15
N LEU A 283 1.77 4.21 -9.86
CA LEU A 283 2.88 4.34 -8.93
C LEU A 283 3.26 2.98 -8.37
N TYR A 284 4.54 2.67 -8.43
CA TYR A 284 5.10 1.48 -7.82
C TYR A 284 5.88 1.87 -6.58
N GLY A 285 5.58 1.22 -5.47
CA GLY A 285 6.22 1.49 -4.19
C GLY A 285 6.27 0.28 -3.27
N LEU A 286 7.25 0.32 -2.39
CA LEU A 286 7.44 -0.66 -1.32
C LEU A 286 7.69 0.08 -0.01
N PHE A 287 7.26 -0.51 1.09
CA PHE A 287 7.48 0.15 2.37
C PHE A 287 8.96 0.24 2.74
N GLU A 288 9.80 -0.67 2.25
CA GLU A 288 11.25 -0.65 2.44
C GLU A 288 11.94 0.53 1.73
N VAL A 289 11.38 1.03 0.62
CA VAL A 289 12.05 2.05 -0.22
C VAL A 289 11.27 3.36 -0.31
N GLY A 290 9.95 3.30 -0.40
CA GLY A 290 9.07 4.45 -0.68
C GLY A 290 8.42 4.35 -2.03
N LEU A 291 8.42 5.42 -2.82
CA LEU A 291 7.84 5.50 -4.18
C LEU A 291 8.97 5.66 -5.21
N PRO A 292 9.63 4.59 -5.66
CA PRO A 292 10.74 4.71 -6.60
C PRO A 292 10.33 4.87 -8.07
N LEU A 293 9.12 4.43 -8.47
CA LEU A 293 8.70 4.46 -9.87
C LEU A 293 7.31 5.08 -10.03
N GLY A 294 7.11 5.79 -11.13
CA GLY A 294 5.82 6.32 -11.52
C GLY A 294 5.67 6.52 -13.02
N SER A 295 4.47 6.30 -13.55
CA SER A 295 4.16 6.57 -14.95
C SER A 295 4.00 8.07 -15.23
N GLY A 296 3.76 8.86 -14.19
CA GLY A 296 3.77 10.32 -14.23
C GLY A 296 3.07 10.87 -15.46
N LEU A 297 3.67 11.81 -16.15
CA LEU A 297 3.16 12.46 -17.35
C LEU A 297 3.36 11.65 -18.65
N VAL A 298 3.58 10.34 -18.60
CA VAL A 298 3.71 9.52 -19.80
C VAL A 298 2.33 9.26 -20.38
N SER A 299 1.84 10.21 -21.17
CA SER A 299 0.65 10.07 -21.98
C SER A 299 0.85 8.91 -22.96
N GLY A 300 -0.08 7.94 -22.97
CA GLY A 300 -0.09 6.87 -23.98
C GLY A 300 0.69 5.61 -23.66
N GLY A 301 1.07 5.37 -22.39
CA GLY A 301 1.56 4.05 -21.97
C GLY A 301 0.49 2.98 -22.17
N ASP A 302 0.91 1.78 -22.60
CA ASP A 302 0.01 0.62 -22.79
C ASP A 302 -0.66 0.13 -21.50
N GLY A 303 -0.46 0.84 -20.37
CA GLY A 303 -0.95 0.49 -19.06
C GLY A 303 -0.21 -0.68 -18.39
N ALA A 304 0.77 -1.31 -19.08
CA ALA A 304 1.57 -2.40 -18.52
C ALA A 304 2.79 -1.88 -17.73
N SER A 305 3.27 -0.67 -18.07
CA SER A 305 4.43 -0.05 -17.43
C SER A 305 4.06 0.63 -16.12
N VAL A 306 4.91 0.48 -15.11
CA VAL A 306 4.86 1.27 -13.86
C VAL A 306 5.64 2.58 -13.98
N GLY A 307 6.03 2.95 -15.18
CA GLY A 307 6.71 4.21 -15.49
C GLY A 307 8.22 4.14 -15.35
N ARG A 308 8.81 5.27 -14.98
CA ARG A 308 10.26 5.47 -14.84
C ARG A 308 10.63 5.77 -13.40
N ALA A 309 11.94 5.76 -13.12
CA ALA A 309 12.44 6.22 -11.83
C ALA A 309 11.93 7.64 -11.53
N LEU A 310 11.33 7.83 -10.36
CA LEU A 310 10.97 9.14 -9.86
C LEU A 310 12.23 9.92 -9.45
N PRO A 311 12.16 11.26 -9.37
CA PRO A 311 13.30 12.05 -8.94
C PRO A 311 13.96 11.50 -7.68
N ARG A 312 15.30 11.53 -7.64
CA ARG A 312 16.15 11.07 -6.52
C ARG A 312 16.23 9.53 -6.35
N TYR A 313 15.51 8.72 -7.13
CA TYR A 313 15.63 7.26 -7.12
C TYR A 313 16.41 6.75 -8.33
N GLU A 314 17.12 5.66 -8.11
CA GLU A 314 17.80 4.90 -9.15
C GLU A 314 17.16 3.50 -9.24
N VAL A 315 17.10 2.98 -10.45
CA VAL A 315 16.48 1.69 -10.77
C VAL A 315 17.39 0.92 -11.70
N ALA A 316 17.54 -0.37 -11.47
CA ALA A 316 18.29 -1.29 -12.33
C ALA A 316 17.54 -2.62 -12.44
N ILE A 317 17.80 -3.30 -13.55
CA ILE A 317 17.42 -4.70 -13.74
C ILE A 317 18.69 -5.52 -13.59
N LEU A 318 18.75 -6.40 -12.59
CA LEU A 318 19.95 -7.15 -12.26
C LEU A 318 19.80 -8.64 -12.63
N ASP A 319 20.91 -9.21 -13.05
CA ASP A 319 21.06 -10.66 -13.21
C ASP A 319 21.28 -11.35 -11.82
N PRO A 320 21.31 -12.70 -11.75
CA PRO A 320 21.58 -13.42 -10.51
C PRO A 320 22.96 -13.14 -9.87
N ALA A 321 23.93 -12.63 -10.64
CA ALA A 321 25.25 -12.21 -10.15
C ALA A 321 25.26 -10.75 -9.64
N GLY A 322 24.12 -10.03 -9.72
CA GLY A 322 23.98 -8.63 -9.30
C GLY A 322 24.51 -7.62 -10.34
N GLN A 323 24.75 -8.04 -11.58
CA GLN A 323 25.18 -7.17 -12.66
C GLN A 323 23.96 -6.57 -13.39
N SER A 324 24.09 -5.31 -13.80
CA SER A 324 23.01 -4.63 -14.55
C SER A 324 22.84 -5.24 -15.94
N LEU A 325 21.61 -5.58 -16.26
CA LEU A 325 21.22 -6.07 -17.59
C LEU A 325 20.90 -4.89 -18.53
N PRO A 326 21.17 -5.02 -19.82
CA PRO A 326 20.79 -4.01 -20.80
C PRO A 326 19.24 -3.98 -21.00
N ALA A 327 18.75 -2.87 -21.56
CA ALA A 327 17.33 -2.72 -21.90
C ALA A 327 16.83 -3.89 -22.74
N GLY A 328 15.56 -4.28 -22.53
CA GLY A 328 14.91 -5.41 -23.17
C GLY A 328 15.14 -6.76 -22.48
N HIS A 329 16.06 -6.85 -21.52
CA HIS A 329 16.32 -8.10 -20.78
C HIS A 329 15.54 -8.13 -19.46
N MET A 330 15.05 -9.32 -19.12
CA MET A 330 14.32 -9.56 -17.87
C MET A 330 15.28 -9.98 -16.75
N GLY A 331 15.12 -9.37 -15.57
CA GLY A 331 15.88 -9.70 -14.37
C GLY A 331 15.21 -9.20 -13.12
N SER A 332 15.93 -9.25 -12.00
CA SER A 332 15.45 -8.78 -10.70
C SER A 332 15.39 -7.25 -10.66
N LEU A 333 14.24 -6.70 -10.32
CA LEU A 333 14.07 -5.25 -10.13
C LEU A 333 14.80 -4.81 -8.86
N ALA A 334 15.77 -3.95 -9.03
CA ALA A 334 16.58 -3.36 -7.97
C ALA A 334 16.36 -1.85 -7.91
N VAL A 335 16.24 -1.32 -6.70
CA VAL A 335 16.00 0.11 -6.46
C VAL A 335 16.88 0.64 -5.36
N ARG A 336 17.27 1.92 -5.45
CA ARG A 336 17.93 2.65 -4.36
C ARG A 336 17.54 4.13 -4.41
N GLY A 337 17.62 4.80 -3.27
CA GLY A 337 17.28 6.22 -3.19
C GLY A 337 17.17 6.70 -1.75
N PRO A 338 16.68 7.93 -1.53
CA PRO A 338 16.55 8.49 -0.20
C PRO A 338 15.46 7.78 0.61
N GLY A 339 15.65 7.76 1.92
CA GLY A 339 14.63 7.25 2.84
C GLY A 339 14.39 5.74 2.74
N MET A 340 15.40 4.95 2.36
CA MET A 340 15.32 3.49 2.48
C MET A 340 15.21 3.09 3.94
N PHE A 341 14.57 1.96 4.22
CA PHE A 341 14.32 1.50 5.58
C PHE A 341 15.61 1.33 6.41
N ASP A 342 15.46 1.40 7.74
CA ASP A 342 16.62 1.30 8.65
C ASP A 342 16.91 -0.15 9.04
N ALA A 343 15.88 -0.96 9.29
CA ALA A 343 16.03 -2.37 9.66
C ALA A 343 14.73 -3.16 9.50
N TYR A 344 14.85 -4.47 9.44
CA TYR A 344 13.78 -5.40 9.80
C TYR A 344 13.84 -5.68 11.31
N LEU A 345 12.67 -5.84 11.95
CA LEU A 345 12.56 -5.99 13.40
C LEU A 345 12.60 -7.47 13.84
N ALA A 346 11.89 -8.33 13.15
CA ALA A 346 11.71 -9.75 13.56
C ALA A 346 11.96 -10.72 12.41
N PRO A 347 13.12 -11.41 12.36
CA PRO A 347 14.30 -11.16 13.19
C PRO A 347 14.96 -9.82 12.88
N TYR A 348 15.66 -9.24 13.88
CA TYR A 348 16.36 -7.98 13.65
C TYR A 348 17.47 -8.14 12.59
N ARG A 349 17.43 -7.26 11.59
CA ARG A 349 18.40 -7.22 10.51
C ARG A 349 18.55 -5.78 10.01
N PRO A 350 19.73 -5.15 10.16
CA PRO A 350 19.98 -3.83 9.60
C PRO A 350 19.74 -3.80 8.08
N ALA A 351 19.32 -2.66 7.55
CA ALA A 351 19.12 -2.50 6.11
C ALA A 351 20.37 -2.82 5.30
N ALA A 352 21.54 -2.40 5.79
CA ALA A 352 22.82 -2.67 5.12
C ALA A 352 23.04 -4.16 4.81
N ASP A 353 22.60 -5.06 5.69
CA ASP A 353 22.70 -6.51 5.50
C ASP A 353 21.65 -7.07 4.52
N ALA A 354 20.63 -6.27 4.20
CA ALA A 354 19.55 -6.64 3.28
C ALA A 354 19.76 -6.11 1.86
N LEU A 355 20.78 -5.27 1.66
CA LEU A 355 21.10 -4.68 0.36
C LEU A 355 22.18 -5.48 -0.36
N LEU A 356 22.05 -5.58 -1.68
CA LEU A 356 23.07 -6.13 -2.57
C LEU A 356 23.83 -4.96 -3.20
N HIS A 357 25.07 -4.71 -2.77
CA HIS A 357 25.89 -3.58 -3.24
C HIS A 357 25.15 -2.22 -3.21
N GLY A 358 24.39 -1.98 -2.14
CA GLY A 358 23.58 -0.76 -1.98
C GLY A 358 22.22 -0.78 -2.68
N TRP A 359 21.89 -1.81 -3.44
CA TRP A 359 20.59 -2.01 -4.08
C TRP A 359 19.65 -2.82 -3.19
N PHE A 360 18.42 -2.36 -3.08
CA PHE A 360 17.34 -3.15 -2.53
C PHE A 360 16.70 -4.01 -3.64
N LEU A 361 16.77 -5.33 -3.51
CA LEU A 361 16.10 -6.25 -4.40
C LEU A 361 14.62 -6.33 -4.01
N THR A 362 13.74 -5.91 -4.90
CA THR A 362 12.30 -5.81 -4.60
C THR A 362 11.60 -7.17 -4.51
N GLY A 363 12.22 -8.21 -5.06
CA GLY A 363 11.64 -9.53 -5.27
C GLY A 363 10.65 -9.59 -6.44
N ASP A 364 10.58 -8.51 -7.25
CA ASP A 364 9.85 -8.48 -8.51
C ASP A 364 10.81 -8.70 -9.67
N LEU A 365 10.35 -9.41 -10.70
CA LEU A 365 11.01 -9.52 -12.00
C LEU A 365 10.44 -8.43 -12.92
N ALA A 366 11.33 -7.75 -13.64
CA ALA A 366 10.94 -6.64 -14.51
C ALA A 366 11.83 -6.58 -15.77
N VAL A 367 11.36 -5.80 -16.73
CA VAL A 367 12.09 -5.42 -17.95
C VAL A 367 12.14 -3.91 -18.01
N GLN A 368 13.31 -3.36 -18.32
CA GLN A 368 13.46 -1.95 -18.68
C GLN A 368 13.43 -1.80 -20.19
N SER A 369 12.57 -0.93 -20.69
CA SER A 369 12.50 -0.58 -22.10
C SER A 369 13.60 0.39 -22.49
N TYR A 370 13.86 0.59 -23.76
CA TYR A 370 14.89 1.51 -24.28
C TYR A 370 14.63 2.98 -23.91
N ASP A 371 13.39 3.34 -23.66
CA ASP A 371 12.99 4.68 -23.19
C ASP A 371 13.14 4.86 -21.68
N GLY A 372 13.63 3.83 -20.96
CA GLY A 372 13.83 3.84 -19.52
C GLY A 372 12.59 3.44 -18.70
N SER A 373 11.45 3.18 -19.32
CA SER A 373 10.25 2.72 -18.64
C SER A 373 10.40 1.28 -18.12
N ILE A 374 9.79 0.98 -16.97
CA ILE A 374 9.85 -0.31 -16.30
C ILE A 374 8.51 -1.03 -16.42
N THR A 375 8.56 -2.26 -16.88
CA THR A 375 7.41 -3.17 -16.88
C THR A 375 7.68 -4.29 -15.87
N VAL A 376 6.90 -4.34 -14.80
CA VAL A 376 6.93 -5.44 -13.81
C VAL A 376 6.22 -6.65 -14.42
N LYS A 377 6.89 -7.81 -14.41
CA LYS A 377 6.36 -9.07 -14.94
C LYS A 377 5.66 -9.92 -13.88
N GLY A 378 6.10 -9.82 -12.63
CA GLY A 378 5.52 -10.52 -11.49
C GLY A 378 6.51 -10.74 -10.37
N ARG A 379 6.06 -11.40 -9.30
CA ARG A 379 6.90 -11.79 -8.16
C ARG A 379 7.78 -12.96 -8.51
N GLU A 380 9.08 -12.88 -8.25
CA GLU A 380 10.03 -13.96 -8.47
C GLU A 380 9.59 -15.29 -7.80
N LYS A 381 9.11 -15.20 -6.55
CA LYS A 381 8.63 -16.35 -5.77
C LYS A 381 7.25 -16.88 -6.19
N SER A 382 6.52 -16.16 -7.04
CA SER A 382 5.21 -16.57 -7.54
C SER A 382 5.27 -17.12 -8.95
N VAL A 383 6.45 -17.16 -9.57
CA VAL A 383 6.65 -17.73 -10.89
C VAL A 383 6.37 -19.24 -10.84
N ILE A 384 5.46 -19.68 -11.70
CA ILE A 384 5.11 -21.10 -11.84
C ILE A 384 6.06 -21.73 -12.85
N ASN A 385 6.71 -22.81 -12.47
CA ASN A 385 7.70 -23.50 -13.32
C ASN A 385 7.08 -24.73 -13.99
N VAL A 386 6.56 -24.57 -15.20
CA VAL A 386 5.91 -25.63 -15.95
C VAL A 386 6.91 -26.27 -16.92
N ALA A 387 7.44 -27.42 -16.60
CA ALA A 387 8.43 -28.14 -17.44
C ALA A 387 9.60 -27.26 -17.89
N GLY A 388 10.15 -26.44 -16.97
CA GLY A 388 11.24 -25.50 -17.24
C GLY A 388 10.82 -24.14 -17.83
N ASN A 389 9.54 -23.97 -18.20
CA ASN A 389 9.02 -22.69 -18.67
C ASN A 389 8.50 -21.85 -17.51
N LYS A 390 8.88 -20.59 -17.46
CA LYS A 390 8.41 -19.64 -16.45
C LYS A 390 7.06 -19.06 -16.86
N VAL A 391 6.05 -19.26 -16.02
CA VAL A 391 4.70 -18.68 -16.17
C VAL A 391 4.48 -17.67 -15.06
N PHE A 392 4.12 -16.46 -15.46
CA PHE A 392 3.78 -15.38 -14.53
C PHE A 392 2.28 -15.39 -14.27
N PRO A 393 1.85 -15.58 -13.00
CA PRO A 393 0.42 -15.56 -12.67
C PRO A 393 -0.29 -14.31 -13.17
N GLU A 394 0.35 -13.14 -13.06
CA GLU A 394 -0.19 -11.84 -13.45
C GLU A 394 -0.48 -11.74 -14.96
N GLU A 395 0.31 -12.41 -15.78
CA GLU A 395 0.09 -12.47 -17.23
C GLU A 395 -1.17 -13.27 -17.56
N VAL A 396 -1.32 -14.43 -16.95
CA VAL A 396 -2.49 -15.30 -17.15
C VAL A 396 -3.75 -14.65 -16.58
N GLU A 397 -3.67 -14.08 -15.36
CA GLU A 397 -4.75 -13.29 -14.74
C GLU A 397 -5.18 -12.13 -15.64
N GLY A 398 -4.22 -11.43 -16.28
CA GLY A 398 -4.51 -10.34 -17.21
C GLY A 398 -5.38 -10.79 -18.39
N VAL A 399 -5.11 -11.95 -18.94
CA VAL A 399 -5.91 -12.51 -20.04
C VAL A 399 -7.27 -13.00 -19.55
N ILE A 400 -7.34 -13.68 -18.40
CA ILE A 400 -8.63 -14.11 -17.80
C ILE A 400 -9.51 -12.90 -17.51
N ASN A 401 -8.96 -11.86 -16.87
CA ASN A 401 -9.69 -10.65 -16.52
C ASN A 401 -10.12 -9.81 -17.73
N SER A 402 -9.56 -10.07 -18.92
CA SER A 402 -10.01 -9.44 -20.17
C SER A 402 -11.21 -10.13 -20.82
N TYR A 403 -11.63 -11.30 -20.30
CA TYR A 403 -12.82 -11.98 -20.79
C TYR A 403 -14.10 -11.28 -20.29
N PRO A 404 -15.09 -11.00 -21.16
CA PRO A 404 -16.32 -10.34 -20.76
C PRO A 404 -17.04 -11.09 -19.65
N GLY A 405 -17.47 -10.37 -18.62
CA GLY A 405 -18.19 -10.93 -17.47
C GLY A 405 -17.31 -11.51 -16.37
N ILE A 406 -15.98 -11.44 -16.46
CA ILE A 406 -15.06 -11.74 -15.34
C ILE A 406 -14.80 -10.47 -14.53
N GLN A 407 -14.96 -10.57 -13.22
CA GLN A 407 -14.66 -9.51 -12.26
C GLN A 407 -13.21 -9.55 -11.77
N ALA A 408 -12.71 -10.74 -11.45
CA ALA A 408 -11.35 -10.94 -10.94
C ALA A 408 -10.90 -12.38 -11.19
N SER A 409 -9.59 -12.61 -11.17
CA SER A 409 -9.02 -13.97 -11.22
C SER A 409 -7.83 -14.10 -10.30
N ARG A 410 -7.51 -15.34 -9.92
CA ARG A 410 -6.31 -15.75 -9.20
C ARG A 410 -5.68 -16.92 -9.92
N VAL A 411 -4.36 -16.81 -10.17
CA VAL A 411 -3.56 -17.88 -10.80
C VAL A 411 -2.43 -18.27 -9.86
N TYR A 412 -2.20 -19.56 -9.71
CA TYR A 412 -1.13 -20.10 -8.86
C TYR A 412 -0.65 -21.47 -9.39
N GLY A 413 0.55 -21.85 -8.95
CA GLY A 413 1.12 -23.17 -9.24
C GLY A 413 0.67 -24.21 -8.24
N LEU A 414 0.41 -25.44 -8.72
CA LEU A 414 0.33 -26.63 -7.90
C LEU A 414 1.41 -27.61 -8.32
N GLU A 415 1.98 -28.33 -7.35
CA GLU A 415 2.93 -29.40 -7.64
C GLU A 415 2.34 -30.42 -8.61
N HIS A 416 3.12 -30.81 -9.60
CA HIS A 416 2.74 -31.79 -10.63
C HIS A 416 3.91 -32.69 -10.95
N THR A 417 3.68 -34.01 -10.88
CA THR A 417 4.73 -35.03 -10.95
C THR A 417 5.53 -35.03 -12.25
N GLN A 418 4.93 -34.62 -13.37
CA GLN A 418 5.58 -34.63 -14.68
C GLN A 418 6.17 -33.32 -15.11
N SER A 419 5.59 -32.18 -14.69
CA SER A 419 5.98 -30.82 -15.12
C SER A 419 6.63 -29.99 -14.01
N GLY A 420 6.81 -30.54 -12.82
CA GLY A 420 7.22 -29.80 -11.63
C GLY A 420 6.05 -29.05 -11.03
N GLU A 421 5.47 -28.09 -11.77
CA GLU A 421 4.24 -27.41 -11.41
C GLU A 421 3.23 -27.41 -12.57
N MET A 422 1.97 -27.16 -12.26
CA MET A 422 0.90 -26.91 -13.22
C MET A 422 0.19 -25.58 -12.88
N VAL A 423 -0.29 -24.89 -13.89
CA VAL A 423 -1.05 -23.64 -13.73
C VAL A 423 -2.49 -23.97 -13.31
N VAL A 424 -2.95 -23.34 -12.24
CA VAL A 424 -4.34 -23.40 -11.78
C VAL A 424 -4.91 -21.99 -11.76
N ALA A 425 -6.13 -21.83 -12.22
CA ALA A 425 -6.82 -20.56 -12.26
C ALA A 425 -8.20 -20.63 -11.58
N GLU A 426 -8.53 -19.60 -10.84
CA GLU A 426 -9.84 -19.33 -10.28
C GLU A 426 -10.33 -17.98 -10.81
N ALA A 427 -11.59 -17.92 -11.22
CA ALA A 427 -12.19 -16.71 -11.77
C ALA A 427 -13.51 -16.39 -11.07
N VAL A 428 -13.73 -15.11 -10.73
CA VAL A 428 -14.94 -14.58 -10.13
C VAL A 428 -15.77 -13.93 -11.24
N PRO A 429 -16.97 -14.41 -11.53
CA PRO A 429 -17.88 -13.74 -12.44
C PRO A 429 -18.34 -12.38 -11.90
N GLN A 430 -18.67 -11.46 -12.80
CA GLN A 430 -19.41 -10.24 -12.44
C GLN A 430 -20.81 -10.61 -11.95
N GLN A 431 -21.38 -9.79 -11.10
CA GLN A 431 -22.72 -10.03 -10.57
C GLN A 431 -23.76 -10.17 -11.71
N GLY A 432 -24.44 -11.31 -11.74
CA GLY A 432 -25.44 -11.62 -12.77
C GLY A 432 -24.86 -12.13 -14.09
N ALA A 433 -23.54 -12.23 -14.25
CA ALA A 433 -22.93 -12.81 -15.44
C ALA A 433 -22.91 -14.35 -15.35
N SER A 434 -23.28 -15.01 -16.45
CA SER A 434 -23.10 -16.46 -16.61
C SER A 434 -21.88 -16.70 -17.50
N ILE A 435 -20.88 -17.38 -16.96
CA ILE A 435 -19.63 -17.67 -17.66
C ILE A 435 -19.61 -19.13 -18.10
N ASP A 436 -19.47 -19.35 -19.42
CA ASP A 436 -19.16 -20.66 -19.95
C ASP A 436 -17.64 -20.91 -19.84
N VAL A 437 -17.26 -21.83 -18.96
CA VAL A 437 -15.87 -22.20 -18.71
C VAL A 437 -15.19 -22.73 -19.98
N THR A 438 -15.92 -23.43 -20.86
CA THR A 438 -15.37 -23.94 -22.12
C THR A 438 -15.06 -22.80 -23.10
N ALA A 439 -15.95 -21.82 -23.20
CA ALA A 439 -15.72 -20.63 -24.01
C ALA A 439 -14.56 -19.81 -23.46
N LEU A 440 -14.46 -19.65 -22.13
CA LEU A 440 -13.32 -18.99 -21.50
C LEU A 440 -12.00 -19.75 -21.78
N ALA A 441 -11.98 -21.08 -21.65
CA ALA A 441 -10.79 -21.88 -21.96
C ALA A 441 -10.36 -21.73 -23.45
N THR A 442 -11.32 -21.72 -24.36
CA THR A 442 -11.05 -21.45 -25.78
C THR A 442 -10.42 -20.07 -25.99
N TYR A 443 -11.00 -19.05 -25.39
CA TYR A 443 -10.45 -17.66 -25.44
C TYR A 443 -9.01 -17.57 -24.91
N LEU A 444 -8.71 -18.30 -23.81
CA LEU A 444 -7.35 -18.36 -23.28
C LEU A 444 -6.38 -19.04 -24.24
N SER A 445 -6.82 -20.12 -24.93
CA SER A 445 -5.99 -20.84 -25.87
C SER A 445 -5.60 -20.05 -27.11
N GLU A 446 -6.41 -19.05 -27.49
CA GLU A 446 -6.13 -18.12 -28.59
C GLU A 446 -5.09 -17.05 -28.23
N LYS A 447 -4.91 -16.78 -26.94
CA LYS A 447 -4.10 -15.63 -26.44
C LYS A 447 -2.86 -16.03 -25.68
N LEU A 448 -2.82 -17.26 -25.15
CA LEU A 448 -1.73 -17.77 -24.33
C LEU A 448 -1.03 -18.95 -24.98
N SER A 449 0.28 -19.03 -24.83
CA SER A 449 1.06 -20.19 -25.21
C SER A 449 0.59 -21.41 -24.39
N ARG A 450 0.67 -22.61 -24.98
CA ARG A 450 0.16 -23.86 -24.39
C ARG A 450 0.61 -24.14 -22.95
N TYR A 451 1.87 -23.83 -22.62
CA TYR A 451 2.42 -24.07 -21.28
C TYR A 451 1.90 -23.07 -20.23
N LYS A 452 1.26 -21.95 -20.65
CA LYS A 452 0.62 -20.96 -19.78
C LYS A 452 -0.85 -21.24 -19.53
N LEU A 453 -1.45 -22.16 -20.28
CA LEU A 453 -2.87 -22.48 -20.14
C LEU A 453 -3.12 -23.16 -18.80
N PRO A 454 -4.14 -22.72 -18.05
CA PRO A 454 -4.52 -23.38 -16.80
C PRO A 454 -4.92 -24.84 -17.08
N SER A 455 -4.29 -25.75 -16.35
CA SER A 455 -4.68 -27.18 -16.34
C SER A 455 -6.00 -27.39 -15.58
N ALA A 456 -6.32 -26.47 -14.68
CA ALA A 456 -7.61 -26.41 -13.99
C ALA A 456 -8.09 -24.96 -13.94
N LEU A 457 -9.33 -24.73 -14.41
CA LEU A 457 -10.01 -23.43 -14.41
C LEU A 457 -11.34 -23.58 -13.68
N ARG A 458 -11.53 -22.82 -12.61
CA ARG A 458 -12.71 -22.91 -11.73
C ARG A 458 -13.38 -21.55 -11.59
N LEU A 459 -14.71 -21.53 -11.56
CA LEU A 459 -15.46 -20.36 -11.14
C LEU A 459 -15.63 -20.40 -9.62
N VAL A 460 -15.41 -19.29 -8.96
CA VAL A 460 -15.53 -19.13 -7.51
C VAL A 460 -16.29 -17.85 -7.17
N ASP A 461 -16.91 -17.80 -6.00
CA ASP A 461 -17.70 -16.64 -5.57
C ASP A 461 -16.82 -15.46 -5.16
N SER A 462 -15.61 -15.73 -4.64
CA SER A 462 -14.68 -14.71 -4.20
C SER A 462 -13.23 -15.20 -4.22
N ILE A 463 -12.29 -14.25 -4.29
CA ILE A 463 -10.85 -14.51 -4.18
C ILE A 463 -10.34 -13.84 -2.92
N GLU A 464 -9.63 -14.62 -2.08
CA GLU A 464 -8.99 -14.10 -0.88
C GLU A 464 -7.97 -13.01 -1.21
N ARG A 465 -8.09 -11.90 -0.47
CA ARG A 465 -7.14 -10.80 -0.53
C ARG A 465 -6.51 -10.58 0.83
N THR A 466 -5.32 -10.01 0.83
CA THR A 466 -4.73 -9.44 2.04
C THR A 466 -5.49 -8.17 2.40
N ASP A 467 -5.38 -7.71 3.64
CA ASP A 467 -5.96 -6.45 4.10
C ASP A 467 -5.46 -5.22 3.30
N SER A 468 -4.26 -5.30 2.72
CA SER A 468 -3.74 -4.30 1.77
C SER A 468 -4.29 -4.44 0.33
N GLY A 469 -5.29 -5.33 0.10
CA GLY A 469 -5.96 -5.53 -1.19
C GLY A 469 -5.25 -6.47 -2.17
N LYS A 470 -4.11 -7.06 -1.81
CA LYS A 470 -3.34 -7.96 -2.69
C LYS A 470 -3.95 -9.37 -2.69
N ILE A 471 -3.96 -10.02 -3.86
CA ILE A 471 -4.42 -11.41 -4.00
C ILE A 471 -3.49 -12.36 -3.21
N ARG A 472 -4.07 -13.24 -2.39
CA ARG A 472 -3.36 -14.35 -1.73
C ARG A 472 -3.23 -15.50 -2.70
N ARG A 473 -1.99 -15.86 -3.09
CA ARG A 473 -1.68 -16.94 -4.05
C ARG A 473 -1.17 -18.23 -3.40
N VAL A 474 -1.35 -18.41 -2.10
CA VAL A 474 -0.99 -19.67 -1.42
C VAL A 474 -2.13 -20.64 -1.62
N ALA A 475 -1.84 -21.83 -2.15
CA ALA A 475 -2.81 -22.92 -2.18
C ALA A 475 -3.26 -23.22 -0.74
N GLN A 476 -4.56 -23.25 -0.49
CA GLN A 476 -5.07 -23.86 0.73
C GLN A 476 -4.91 -25.36 0.54
N GLY A 477 -4.00 -25.97 1.31
CA GLY A 477 -3.85 -27.42 1.40
C GLY A 477 -5.07 -28.09 1.98
#